data_87dfdf6b2d0c993c085ba00815933688
#
_entry.id   87dfdf6b2d0c993c085ba00815933688
#
_cell.length_a   1.000
_cell.length_b   1.000
_cell.length_c   1.000
_cell.angle_alpha   90.00
_cell.angle_beta   90.00
_cell.angle_gamma   90.00
#
_symmetry.space_group_name_H-M   'P 1'
#
loop_
_entity.id
_entity.type
_entity.pdbx_description
1 polymer ?
#
loop_
_entity_poly.entity_id
_entity_poly.type
_entity_poly.pdbx_seq_one_letter_code
_entity_poly.pdbx_strand_id
1 'polypeptide(L)'
;MIDIATIISITLLYSGPLIYVALGGVISENGGVVNIGLEGMMTIGALVGATVGYYSGNPWLAFLCGGLAGMSLSLLHAIATINFAADHIVSGIAINLIGPGLSLFLAKLFFDGATLTKPIPLDNKLPKIMGGLISKLPEGQFRQVIRIIFEQHVTVYLAFLLVLLTYFLLYKTKLGLRIRSVGEHPLAAETLGVNAYRVKYVCVLLSGFLSGLGGASMSLAVVSSFRDTLVSGQGFIALAAMIFGGWKPQGAMYACLLFGAAQGLSVFLGSKGFNVDPNLLSMLPYVITLLVLVAFVKGVRAPSADGKPYERSK
;
A
#
# COMPACT_ATOMS: atom_id res chain seq x y z
N MET A 1 2.48 -29.51 8.10
CA MET A 1 2.48 -28.33 9.00
C MET A 1 3.44 -27.23 8.49
N ILE A 2 4.67 -27.55 8.12
CA ILE A 2 5.66 -26.59 7.62
C ILE A 2 5.16 -25.87 6.34
N ASP A 3 4.57 -26.56 5.38
CA ASP A 3 4.06 -25.97 4.15
C ASP A 3 2.95 -24.94 4.43
N ILE A 4 2.03 -25.24 5.34
CA ILE A 4 0.97 -24.31 5.76
C ILE A 4 1.58 -23.08 6.44
N ALA A 5 2.56 -23.28 7.33
CA ALA A 5 3.26 -22.18 7.98
C ALA A 5 3.99 -21.28 6.96
N THR A 6 4.58 -21.88 5.92
CA THR A 6 5.24 -21.15 4.82
C THR A 6 4.23 -20.33 4.02
N ILE A 7 3.07 -20.89 3.68
CA ILE A 7 2.00 -20.16 2.98
C ILE A 7 1.54 -18.97 3.82
N ILE A 8 1.31 -19.15 5.13
CA ILE A 8 0.92 -18.07 6.04
C ILE A 8 2.00 -16.99 6.09
N SER A 9 3.26 -17.38 6.20
CA SER A 9 4.39 -16.43 6.21
C SER A 9 4.46 -15.58 4.95
N ILE A 10 4.36 -16.22 3.78
CA ILE A 10 4.37 -15.52 2.48
C ILE A 10 3.13 -14.63 2.35
N THR A 11 1.96 -15.10 2.80
CA THR A 11 0.71 -14.31 2.85
C THR A 11 0.92 -13.02 3.63
N LEU A 12 1.47 -13.09 4.84
CA LEU A 12 1.73 -11.92 5.67
C LEU A 12 2.73 -10.96 5.01
N LEU A 13 3.78 -11.50 4.39
CA LEU A 13 4.80 -10.71 3.71
C LEU A 13 4.23 -9.92 2.53
N TYR A 14 3.39 -10.52 1.70
CA TYR A 14 2.77 -9.85 0.54
C TYR A 14 1.57 -8.97 0.92
N SER A 15 0.86 -9.29 2.00
CA SER A 15 -0.25 -8.45 2.48
C SER A 15 0.23 -7.13 3.05
N GLY A 16 1.43 -7.09 3.66
CA GLY A 16 1.98 -5.88 4.28
C GLY A 16 1.95 -4.67 3.35
N PRO A 17 2.63 -4.69 2.18
CA PRO A 17 2.61 -3.60 1.21
C PRO A 17 1.20 -3.20 0.78
N LEU A 18 0.31 -4.16 0.54
CA LEU A 18 -1.08 -3.89 0.15
C LEU A 18 -1.86 -3.15 1.24
N ILE A 19 -1.64 -3.50 2.51
CA ILE A 19 -2.30 -2.84 3.65
C ILE A 19 -1.91 -1.37 3.72
N TYR A 20 -0.62 -1.01 3.56
CA TYR A 20 -0.20 0.38 3.52
C TYR A 20 -0.94 1.17 2.46
N VAL A 21 -0.97 0.66 1.23
CA VAL A 21 -1.58 1.33 0.08
C VAL A 21 -3.11 1.43 0.25
N ALA A 22 -3.76 0.34 0.67
CA ALA A 22 -5.20 0.32 0.89
C ALA A 22 -5.63 1.29 2.00
N LEU A 23 -4.86 1.41 3.10
CA LEU A 23 -5.10 2.42 4.13
C LEU A 23 -4.95 3.83 3.60
N GLY A 24 -3.98 4.06 2.70
CA GLY A 24 -3.84 5.32 1.98
C GLY A 24 -5.11 5.67 1.20
N GLY A 25 -5.63 4.73 0.43
CA GLY A 25 -6.91 4.88 -0.28
C GLY A 25 -8.08 5.14 0.68
N VAL A 26 -8.19 4.37 1.77
CA VAL A 26 -9.24 4.56 2.80
C VAL A 26 -9.24 5.99 3.34
N ILE A 27 -8.07 6.58 3.63
CA ILE A 27 -7.97 7.93 4.17
C ILE A 27 -8.38 8.96 3.11
N SER A 28 -7.87 8.84 1.87
CA SER A 28 -8.16 9.78 0.79
C SER A 28 -9.65 9.82 0.46
N GLU A 29 -10.27 8.66 0.23
CA GLU A 29 -11.66 8.58 -0.21
C GLU A 29 -12.65 8.89 0.91
N ASN A 30 -12.35 8.58 2.19
CA ASN A 30 -13.11 9.10 3.31
C ASN A 30 -13.02 10.65 3.43
N GLY A 31 -11.99 11.28 2.87
CA GLY A 31 -11.87 12.73 2.72
C GLY A 31 -12.56 13.30 1.48
N GLY A 32 -13.18 12.45 0.64
CA GLY A 32 -13.90 12.82 -0.56
C GLY A 32 -13.00 13.08 -1.76
N VAL A 33 -11.81 12.47 -1.83
CA VAL A 33 -10.91 12.53 -2.98
C VAL A 33 -10.54 11.11 -3.41
N VAL A 34 -11.08 10.67 -4.55
CA VAL A 34 -10.70 9.40 -5.17
C VAL A 34 -9.24 9.43 -5.57
N ASN A 35 -8.47 8.44 -5.14
CA ASN A 35 -7.05 8.34 -5.45
C ASN A 35 -6.74 7.03 -6.20
N ILE A 36 -6.93 7.04 -7.51
CA ILE A 36 -6.52 5.93 -8.39
C ILE A 36 -4.99 5.91 -8.59
N GLY A 37 -4.30 7.02 -8.30
CA GLY A 37 -2.85 7.17 -8.48
C GLY A 37 -1.98 6.37 -7.50
N LEU A 38 -2.57 5.51 -6.69
CA LEU A 38 -1.86 4.69 -5.67
C LEU A 38 -0.73 3.84 -6.26
N GLU A 39 -0.92 3.30 -7.48
CA GLU A 39 0.08 2.49 -8.19
C GLU A 39 1.33 3.31 -8.51
N GLY A 40 1.17 4.51 -9.07
CA GLY A 40 2.29 5.40 -9.40
C GLY A 40 3.02 5.89 -8.15
N MET A 41 2.28 6.22 -7.08
CA MET A 41 2.85 6.63 -5.79
C MET A 41 3.62 5.47 -5.13
N MET A 42 3.12 4.25 -5.24
CA MET A 42 3.78 3.03 -4.76
C MET A 42 5.07 2.76 -5.54
N THR A 43 5.05 2.93 -6.87
CA THR A 43 6.19 2.67 -7.74
C THR A 43 7.35 3.62 -7.44
N ILE A 44 7.10 4.93 -7.32
CA ILE A 44 8.15 5.89 -6.97
C ILE A 44 8.69 5.63 -5.55
N GLY A 45 7.82 5.26 -4.62
CA GLY A 45 8.22 4.88 -3.27
C GLY A 45 9.14 3.66 -3.25
N ALA A 46 8.86 2.65 -4.10
CA ALA A 46 9.70 1.47 -4.24
C ALA A 46 11.08 1.79 -4.80
N LEU A 47 11.16 2.66 -5.82
CA LEU A 47 12.44 3.10 -6.36
C LEU A 47 13.26 3.88 -5.33
N VAL A 48 12.65 4.91 -4.71
CA VAL A 48 13.37 5.77 -3.76
C VAL A 48 13.81 4.97 -2.55
N GLY A 49 12.94 4.07 -2.04
CA GLY A 49 13.30 3.14 -0.98
C GLY A 49 14.53 2.28 -1.34
N ALA A 50 14.54 1.66 -2.53
CA ALA A 50 15.66 0.86 -2.99
C ALA A 50 16.95 1.70 -3.17
N THR A 51 16.84 2.87 -3.79
CA THR A 51 17.97 3.75 -4.08
C THR A 51 18.60 4.28 -2.78
N VAL A 52 17.78 4.83 -1.89
CA VAL A 52 18.28 5.35 -0.60
C VAL A 52 18.80 4.20 0.26
N GLY A 53 18.17 3.03 0.26
CA GLY A 53 18.66 1.86 0.98
C GLY A 53 20.01 1.37 0.51
N TYR A 54 20.25 1.41 -0.80
CA TYR A 54 21.53 1.03 -1.39
C TYR A 54 22.65 2.03 -1.04
N TYR A 55 22.41 3.35 -1.21
CA TYR A 55 23.45 4.36 -1.02
C TYR A 55 23.68 4.74 0.44
N SER A 56 22.64 4.81 1.27
CA SER A 56 22.78 5.24 2.67
C SER A 56 23.12 4.13 3.64
N GLY A 57 22.85 2.87 3.27
CA GLY A 57 22.97 1.74 4.19
C GLY A 57 21.97 1.74 5.35
N ASN A 58 21.07 2.72 5.41
CA ASN A 58 20.07 2.84 6.49
C ASN A 58 18.66 2.50 6.01
N PRO A 59 18.11 1.33 6.41
CA PRO A 59 16.82 0.89 5.93
C PRO A 59 15.64 1.74 6.44
N TRP A 60 15.77 2.37 7.60
CA TRP A 60 14.72 3.23 8.15
C TRP A 60 14.62 4.55 7.39
N LEU A 61 15.78 5.15 7.08
CA LEU A 61 15.83 6.33 6.23
C LEU A 61 15.26 6.03 4.85
N ALA A 62 15.64 4.89 4.27
CA ALA A 62 15.13 4.44 2.98
C ALA A 62 13.61 4.27 2.96
N PHE A 63 13.06 3.65 4.00
CA PHE A 63 11.63 3.44 4.16
C PHE A 63 10.86 4.77 4.27
N LEU A 64 11.37 5.70 5.09
CA LEU A 64 10.78 7.04 5.25
C LEU A 64 10.86 7.86 3.95
N CYS A 65 12.02 7.86 3.27
CA CYS A 65 12.19 8.56 2.00
C CYS A 65 11.26 8.01 0.91
N GLY A 66 11.02 6.68 0.88
CA GLY A 66 10.03 6.09 0.00
C GLY A 66 8.61 6.61 0.25
N GLY A 67 8.22 6.76 1.51
CA GLY A 67 6.95 7.39 1.88
C GLY A 67 6.86 8.84 1.41
N LEU A 68 7.91 9.64 1.64
CA LEU A 68 7.97 11.04 1.20
C LEU A 68 7.94 11.18 -0.33
N ALA A 69 8.53 10.24 -1.06
CA ALA A 69 8.46 10.23 -2.52
C ALA A 69 7.02 9.98 -3.02
N GLY A 70 6.30 9.03 -2.44
CA GLY A 70 4.88 8.83 -2.74
C GLY A 70 4.03 10.07 -2.39
N MET A 71 4.32 10.71 -1.24
CA MET A 71 3.67 11.95 -0.83
C MET A 71 3.92 13.10 -1.80
N SER A 72 5.10 13.21 -2.40
CA SER A 72 5.41 14.25 -3.38
C SER A 72 4.60 14.10 -4.66
N LEU A 73 4.38 12.88 -5.17
CA LEU A 73 3.48 12.64 -6.29
C LEU A 73 2.01 12.89 -5.92
N SER A 74 1.60 12.55 -4.71
CA SER A 74 0.24 12.83 -4.27
C SER A 74 -0.05 14.31 -4.13
N LEU A 75 0.97 15.15 -3.91
CA LEU A 75 0.82 16.60 -3.92
C LEU A 75 0.38 17.12 -5.30
N LEU A 76 0.91 16.55 -6.39
CA LEU A 76 0.45 16.90 -7.76
C LEU A 76 -1.02 16.53 -7.95
N HIS A 77 -1.42 15.34 -7.50
CA HIS A 77 -2.81 14.89 -7.53
C HIS A 77 -3.72 15.81 -6.70
N ALA A 78 -3.29 16.20 -5.49
CA ALA A 78 -4.03 17.10 -4.62
C ALA A 78 -4.22 18.49 -5.26
N ILE A 79 -3.15 19.05 -5.86
CA ILE A 79 -3.24 20.35 -6.55
C ILE A 79 -4.23 20.27 -7.72
N ALA A 80 -4.15 19.23 -8.54
CA ALA A 80 -5.04 19.06 -9.68
C ALA A 80 -6.51 18.92 -9.25
N THR A 81 -6.80 18.05 -8.29
CA THR A 81 -8.18 17.72 -7.91
C THR A 81 -8.82 18.72 -6.95
N ILE A 82 -8.03 19.36 -6.07
CA ILE A 82 -8.55 20.25 -5.04
C ILE A 82 -8.54 21.71 -5.51
N ASN A 83 -7.44 22.18 -6.14
CA ASN A 83 -7.33 23.59 -6.56
C ASN A 83 -7.94 23.84 -7.94
N PHE A 84 -7.67 22.92 -8.88
CA PHE A 84 -8.15 23.07 -10.26
C PHE A 84 -9.45 22.32 -10.53
N ALA A 85 -10.05 21.67 -9.52
CA ALA A 85 -11.27 20.89 -9.64
C ALA A 85 -11.22 19.88 -10.82
N ALA A 86 -10.02 19.38 -11.15
CA ALA A 86 -9.83 18.38 -12.18
C ALA A 86 -10.50 17.06 -11.80
N ASP A 87 -10.91 16.30 -12.81
CA ASP A 87 -11.44 14.95 -12.60
C ASP A 87 -10.41 14.07 -11.87
N HIS A 88 -10.85 13.44 -10.79
CA HIS A 88 -10.00 12.65 -9.89
C HIS A 88 -9.44 11.41 -10.59
N ILE A 89 -10.22 10.79 -11.48
CA ILE A 89 -9.83 9.59 -12.22
C ILE A 89 -8.74 9.94 -13.23
N VAL A 90 -8.96 10.99 -14.01
CA VAL A 90 -7.99 11.47 -15.02
C VAL A 90 -6.68 11.87 -14.36
N SER A 91 -6.74 12.61 -13.25
CA SER A 91 -5.55 12.99 -12.49
C SER A 91 -4.82 11.74 -11.91
N GLY A 92 -5.56 10.77 -11.37
CA GLY A 92 -4.99 9.52 -10.85
C GLY A 92 -4.31 8.69 -11.94
N ILE A 93 -4.90 8.59 -13.13
CA ILE A 93 -4.29 7.90 -14.28
C ILE A 93 -3.00 8.62 -14.70
N ALA A 94 -2.99 9.95 -14.72
CA ALA A 94 -1.77 10.72 -15.02
C ALA A 94 -0.64 10.41 -14.01
N ILE A 95 -0.95 10.32 -12.72
CA ILE A 95 0.02 9.90 -11.68
C ILE A 95 0.53 8.48 -11.93
N ASN A 96 -0.33 7.56 -12.37
CA ASN A 96 0.07 6.18 -12.69
C ASN A 96 0.94 6.07 -13.94
N LEU A 97 0.95 7.06 -14.81
CA LEU A 97 1.88 7.17 -15.93
C LEU A 97 3.18 7.85 -15.50
N ILE A 98 3.09 8.93 -14.71
CA ILE A 98 4.25 9.69 -14.22
C ILE A 98 5.10 8.83 -13.28
N GLY A 99 4.50 8.11 -12.35
CA GLY A 99 5.20 7.33 -11.34
C GLY A 99 6.20 6.32 -11.94
N PRO A 100 5.77 5.37 -12.77
CA PRO A 100 6.67 4.42 -13.44
C PRO A 100 7.66 5.10 -14.39
N GLY A 101 7.22 6.09 -15.19
CA GLY A 101 8.08 6.83 -16.11
C GLY A 101 9.22 7.56 -15.38
N LEU A 102 8.89 8.30 -14.32
CA LEU A 102 9.86 8.98 -13.48
C LEU A 102 10.76 7.98 -12.75
N SER A 103 10.21 6.87 -12.29
CA SER A 103 10.98 5.81 -11.62
C SER A 103 12.01 5.20 -12.56
N LEU A 104 11.63 4.89 -13.80
CA LEU A 104 12.54 4.35 -14.79
C LEU A 104 13.63 5.36 -15.17
N PHE A 105 13.27 6.63 -15.34
CA PHE A 105 14.23 7.71 -15.63
C PHE A 105 15.26 7.85 -14.49
N LEU A 106 14.80 7.93 -13.25
CA LEU A 106 15.70 8.07 -12.09
C LEU A 106 16.54 6.81 -11.86
N ALA A 107 16.00 5.60 -12.10
CA ALA A 107 16.79 4.36 -12.03
C ALA A 107 17.96 4.42 -13.00
N LYS A 108 17.73 4.79 -14.27
CA LYS A 108 18.80 4.94 -15.27
C LYS A 108 19.82 6.01 -14.88
N LEU A 109 19.39 7.10 -14.28
CA LEU A 109 20.27 8.19 -13.85
C LEU A 109 21.20 7.77 -12.70
N PHE A 110 20.70 7.03 -11.70
CA PHE A 110 21.45 6.63 -10.51
C PHE A 110 22.22 5.31 -10.65
N PHE A 111 21.88 4.47 -11.64
CA PHE A 111 22.43 3.13 -11.80
C PHE A 111 23.01 2.90 -13.22
N ASP A 112 23.79 3.85 -13.72
CA ASP A 112 24.59 3.74 -14.95
C ASP A 112 23.80 3.26 -16.18
N GLY A 113 22.58 3.77 -16.35
CA GLY A 113 21.68 3.41 -17.46
C GLY A 113 20.85 2.13 -17.24
N ALA A 114 20.99 1.45 -16.09
CA ALA A 114 20.21 0.26 -15.79
C ALA A 114 18.76 0.60 -15.44
N THR A 115 17.83 -0.30 -15.80
CA THR A 115 16.39 -0.18 -15.47
C THR A 115 16.03 -0.78 -14.10
N LEU A 116 17.02 -1.38 -13.42
CA LEU A 116 16.90 -2.00 -12.12
C LEU A 116 17.98 -1.46 -11.19
N THR A 117 17.70 -1.39 -9.90
CA THR A 117 18.68 -1.01 -8.89
C THR A 117 19.58 -2.19 -8.54
N LYS A 118 20.80 -1.89 -8.06
CA LYS A 118 21.62 -2.92 -7.46
C LYS A 118 20.92 -3.52 -6.22
N PRO A 119 21.14 -4.82 -5.93
CA PRO A 119 20.56 -5.45 -4.75
C PRO A 119 21.02 -4.76 -3.47
N ILE A 120 20.08 -4.54 -2.54
CA ILE A 120 20.37 -3.98 -1.22
C ILE A 120 21.11 -5.05 -0.40
N PRO A 121 22.26 -4.75 0.19
CA PRO A 121 22.98 -5.67 1.08
C PRO A 121 22.10 -6.17 2.21
N LEU A 122 22.33 -7.41 2.68
CA LEU A 122 21.50 -8.04 3.72
C LEU A 122 21.46 -7.22 5.01
N ASP A 123 22.58 -6.61 5.37
CA ASP A 123 22.72 -5.79 6.59
C ASP A 123 21.95 -4.47 6.51
N ASN A 124 21.61 -4.03 5.30
CA ASN A 124 20.89 -2.78 5.01
C ASN A 124 19.38 -3.01 4.80
N LYS A 125 18.89 -4.23 5.07
CA LYS A 125 17.45 -4.54 5.01
C LYS A 125 16.75 -4.18 6.32
N LEU A 126 15.45 -3.94 6.22
CA LEU A 126 14.62 -3.78 7.41
C LEU A 126 14.67 -5.06 8.26
N PRO A 127 14.88 -4.95 9.57
CA PRO A 127 15.09 -6.10 10.44
C PRO A 127 13.85 -7.01 10.50
N LYS A 128 14.11 -8.29 10.67
CA LYS A 128 13.10 -9.23 11.14
C LYS A 128 13.03 -9.16 12.65
N ILE A 129 11.81 -9.13 13.19
CA ILE A 129 11.57 -9.09 14.63
C ILE A 129 11.02 -10.42 15.11
N MET A 130 10.95 -10.62 16.43
CA MET A 130 10.52 -11.84 17.13
C MET A 130 11.53 -13.00 17.12
N GLY A 131 12.57 -13.03 16.28
CA GLY A 131 13.57 -14.11 16.26
C GLY A 131 14.22 -14.36 17.62
N GLY A 132 14.58 -13.31 18.36
CA GLY A 132 15.18 -13.41 19.69
C GLY A 132 14.24 -13.94 20.78
N LEU A 133 12.94 -13.69 20.68
CA LEU A 133 11.92 -14.28 21.57
C LEU A 133 11.69 -15.75 21.25
N ILE A 134 11.63 -16.08 19.96
CA ILE A 134 11.37 -17.45 19.49
C ILE A 134 12.59 -18.36 19.78
N SER A 135 13.79 -17.82 19.80
CA SER A 135 15.01 -18.60 20.15
C SER A 135 15.01 -19.15 21.58
N LYS A 136 14.19 -18.60 22.48
CA LYS A 136 14.02 -19.07 23.87
C LYS A 136 13.09 -20.29 24.00
N LEU A 137 12.34 -20.64 22.93
CA LEU A 137 11.47 -21.80 22.93
C LEU A 137 12.30 -23.10 22.80
N PRO A 138 11.84 -24.26 23.36
CA PRO A 138 12.47 -25.52 23.18
C PRO A 138 12.66 -25.91 21.71
N GLU A 139 13.77 -26.56 21.37
CA GLU A 139 14.02 -27.01 20.00
C GLU A 139 13.02 -28.10 19.60
N GLY A 140 12.42 -27.96 18.41
CA GLY A 140 11.43 -28.87 17.86
C GLY A 140 10.63 -28.30 16.69
N GLN A 141 9.78 -29.16 16.12
CA GLN A 141 8.90 -28.74 15.00
C GLN A 141 8.01 -27.54 15.37
N PHE A 142 7.55 -27.47 16.61
CA PHE A 142 6.71 -26.35 17.09
C PHE A 142 7.44 -25.01 17.02
N ARG A 143 8.70 -24.93 17.50
CA ARG A 143 9.53 -23.73 17.39
C ARG A 143 9.76 -23.35 15.93
N GLN A 144 10.00 -24.33 15.06
CA GLN A 144 10.21 -24.08 13.63
C GLN A 144 8.95 -23.48 12.97
N VAL A 145 7.77 -24.01 13.25
CA VAL A 145 6.49 -23.47 12.75
C VAL A 145 6.25 -22.05 13.25
N ILE A 146 6.43 -21.78 14.54
CA ILE A 146 6.29 -20.44 15.11
C ILE A 146 7.30 -19.48 14.47
N ARG A 147 8.54 -19.90 14.27
CA ARG A 147 9.57 -19.10 13.62
C ARG A 147 9.18 -18.71 12.21
N ILE A 148 8.70 -19.64 11.40
CA ILE A 148 8.28 -19.38 10.03
C ILE A 148 7.15 -18.34 9.99
N ILE A 149 6.16 -18.42 10.89
CA ILE A 149 4.99 -17.53 10.88
C ILE A 149 5.33 -16.15 11.45
N PHE A 150 6.04 -16.09 12.57
CA PHE A 150 6.21 -14.86 13.35
C PHE A 150 7.55 -14.15 13.15
N GLU A 151 8.59 -14.77 12.57
CA GLU A 151 9.83 -14.07 12.24
C GLU A 151 9.66 -13.30 10.92
N GLN A 152 8.82 -12.24 10.96
CA GLN A 152 8.50 -11.39 9.82
C GLN A 152 9.32 -10.08 9.85
N HIS A 153 9.44 -9.43 8.70
CA HIS A 153 9.98 -8.08 8.62
C HIS A 153 9.14 -7.11 9.44
N VAL A 154 9.79 -6.13 10.05
CA VAL A 154 9.14 -5.10 10.87
C VAL A 154 8.02 -4.37 10.13
N THR A 155 8.10 -4.24 8.81
CA THR A 155 7.07 -3.61 7.96
C THR A 155 5.72 -4.32 8.04
N VAL A 156 5.71 -5.65 8.19
CA VAL A 156 4.46 -6.41 8.37
C VAL A 156 3.76 -6.00 9.67
N TYR A 157 4.50 -5.94 10.76
CA TYR A 157 3.92 -5.52 12.06
C TYR A 157 3.49 -4.06 12.06
N LEU A 158 4.26 -3.19 11.41
CA LEU A 158 3.87 -1.78 11.23
C LEU A 158 2.60 -1.64 10.40
N ALA A 159 2.39 -2.48 9.37
CA ALA A 159 1.16 -2.47 8.60
C ALA A 159 -0.07 -2.74 9.48
N PHE A 160 -0.02 -3.77 10.34
CA PHE A 160 -1.11 -4.07 11.28
C PHE A 160 -1.30 -2.96 12.33
N LEU A 161 -0.21 -2.39 12.84
CA LEU A 161 -0.27 -1.25 13.75
C LEU A 161 -0.94 -0.05 13.08
N LEU A 162 -0.63 0.23 11.80
CA LEU A 162 -1.25 1.32 11.04
C LEU A 162 -2.75 1.10 10.81
N VAL A 163 -3.22 -0.15 10.69
CA VAL A 163 -4.67 -0.42 10.65
C VAL A 163 -5.34 0.07 11.93
N LEU A 164 -4.76 -0.24 13.09
CA LEU A 164 -5.29 0.20 14.39
C LEU A 164 -5.23 1.72 14.53
N LEU A 165 -4.11 2.33 14.13
CA LEU A 165 -3.93 3.78 14.18
C LEU A 165 -4.90 4.51 13.24
N THR A 166 -5.09 4.01 12.01
CA THR A 166 -6.04 4.57 11.04
C THR A 166 -7.48 4.41 11.52
N TYR A 167 -7.82 3.27 12.11
CA TYR A 167 -9.14 3.09 12.73
C TYR A 167 -9.36 4.09 13.86
N PHE A 168 -8.40 4.22 14.77
CA PHE A 168 -8.48 5.18 15.87
C PHE A 168 -8.59 6.61 15.34
N LEU A 169 -7.75 6.98 14.39
CA LEU A 169 -7.77 8.30 13.74
C LEU A 169 -9.14 8.60 13.14
N LEU A 170 -9.69 7.72 12.32
CA LEU A 170 -10.94 7.95 11.60
C LEU A 170 -12.17 7.93 12.51
N TYR A 171 -12.21 7.04 13.52
CA TYR A 171 -13.45 6.80 14.30
C TYR A 171 -13.40 7.32 15.72
N LYS A 172 -12.23 7.66 16.27
CA LYS A 172 -12.08 8.06 17.68
C LYS A 172 -11.50 9.46 17.86
N THR A 173 -11.15 10.18 16.77
CA THR A 173 -10.58 11.52 16.85
C THR A 173 -11.45 12.60 16.21
N LYS A 174 -11.24 13.86 16.66
CA LYS A 174 -11.89 15.04 16.05
C LYS A 174 -11.47 15.21 14.58
N LEU A 175 -10.22 14.87 14.24
CA LEU A 175 -9.75 14.92 12.85
C LEU A 175 -10.49 13.91 11.99
N GLY A 176 -10.66 12.68 12.44
CA GLY A 176 -11.42 11.65 11.73
C GLY A 176 -12.89 12.02 11.52
N LEU A 177 -13.51 12.67 12.50
CA LEU A 177 -14.86 13.20 12.33
C LEU A 177 -14.91 14.25 11.20
N ARG A 178 -13.93 15.19 11.17
CA ARG A 178 -13.82 16.19 10.11
C ARG A 178 -13.58 15.56 8.74
N ILE A 179 -12.71 14.54 8.66
CA ILE A 179 -12.44 13.80 7.42
C ILE A 179 -13.75 13.21 6.88
N ARG A 180 -14.45 12.44 7.69
CA ARG A 180 -15.70 11.78 7.26
C ARG A 180 -16.82 12.78 6.95
N SER A 181 -16.93 13.89 7.68
CA SER A 181 -17.93 14.93 7.39
C SER A 181 -17.65 15.63 6.05
N VAL A 182 -16.38 15.87 5.71
CA VAL A 182 -15.99 16.42 4.40
C VAL A 182 -16.23 15.41 3.28
N GLY A 183 -15.99 14.13 3.50
CA GLY A 183 -16.27 13.07 2.51
C GLY A 183 -17.77 12.84 2.26
N GLU A 184 -18.64 13.11 3.25
CA GLU A 184 -20.09 12.99 3.08
C GLU A 184 -20.71 14.27 2.53
N HIS A 185 -20.52 15.43 3.20
CA HIS A 185 -21.11 16.70 2.85
C HIS A 185 -20.11 17.86 3.09
N PRO A 186 -19.22 18.16 2.14
CA PRO A 186 -18.19 19.19 2.32
C PRO A 186 -18.76 20.59 2.57
N LEU A 187 -19.87 20.97 1.91
CA LEU A 187 -20.55 22.26 2.13
C LEU A 187 -21.06 22.37 3.57
N ALA A 188 -21.76 21.33 4.07
CA ALA A 188 -22.23 21.32 5.46
C ALA A 188 -21.09 21.35 6.47
N ALA A 189 -19.97 20.70 6.18
CA ALA A 189 -18.77 20.76 7.02
C ALA A 189 -18.19 22.18 7.07
N GLU A 190 -18.17 22.92 5.95
CA GLU A 190 -17.69 24.31 5.90
C GLU A 190 -18.58 25.27 6.69
N THR A 191 -19.90 25.14 6.65
CA THR A 191 -20.80 25.97 7.47
C THR A 191 -20.56 25.81 8.97
N LEU A 192 -20.00 24.65 9.39
CA LEU A 192 -19.59 24.39 10.77
C LEU A 192 -18.13 24.80 11.06
N GLY A 193 -17.48 25.55 10.15
CA GLY A 193 -16.12 26.06 10.31
C GLY A 193 -15.00 25.05 9.99
N VAL A 194 -15.31 23.90 9.37
CA VAL A 194 -14.29 22.96 8.92
C VAL A 194 -13.76 23.39 7.55
N ASN A 195 -12.47 23.64 7.44
CA ASN A 195 -11.86 23.94 6.15
C ASN A 195 -11.71 22.67 5.29
N ALA A 196 -12.63 22.45 4.35
CA ALA A 196 -12.68 21.26 3.50
C ALA A 196 -11.41 21.11 2.64
N TYR A 197 -10.84 22.19 2.11
CA TYR A 197 -9.60 22.15 1.32
C TYR A 197 -8.43 21.57 2.13
N ARG A 198 -8.20 22.08 3.34
CA ARG A 198 -7.13 21.60 4.23
C ARG A 198 -7.30 20.12 4.57
N VAL A 199 -8.53 19.69 4.86
CA VAL A 199 -8.82 18.29 5.19
C VAL A 199 -8.53 17.40 3.99
N LYS A 200 -9.00 17.75 2.79
CA LYS A 200 -8.73 17.01 1.55
C LYS A 200 -7.23 16.89 1.26
N TYR A 201 -6.47 18.01 1.39
CA TYR A 201 -5.01 17.98 1.24
C TYR A 201 -4.34 17.00 2.19
N VAL A 202 -4.67 17.07 3.48
CA VAL A 202 -4.10 16.15 4.49
C VAL A 202 -4.40 14.70 4.13
N CYS A 203 -5.62 14.39 3.70
CA CYS A 203 -6.02 13.03 3.32
C CYS A 203 -5.24 12.52 2.11
N VAL A 204 -5.11 13.32 1.06
CA VAL A 204 -4.39 12.93 -0.17
C VAL A 204 -2.90 12.77 0.09
N LEU A 205 -2.28 13.69 0.85
CA LEU A 205 -0.86 13.61 1.20
C LEU A 205 -0.55 12.37 2.08
N LEU A 206 -1.40 12.07 3.06
CA LEU A 206 -1.27 10.85 3.87
C LEU A 206 -1.46 9.59 3.00
N SER A 207 -2.38 9.64 2.04
CA SER A 207 -2.59 8.55 1.08
C SER A 207 -1.32 8.28 0.27
N GLY A 208 -0.70 9.31 -0.29
CA GLY A 208 0.54 9.18 -1.03
C GLY A 208 1.71 8.72 -0.17
N PHE A 209 1.81 9.22 1.06
CA PHE A 209 2.84 8.79 2.02
C PHE A 209 2.72 7.28 2.32
N LEU A 210 1.52 6.82 2.65
CA LEU A 210 1.28 5.40 2.92
C LEU A 210 1.51 4.52 1.68
N SER A 211 1.11 4.99 0.49
CA SER A 211 1.37 4.26 -0.76
C SER A 211 2.87 4.17 -1.05
N GLY A 212 3.62 5.24 -0.81
CA GLY A 212 5.08 5.23 -0.93
C GLY A 212 5.75 4.29 0.07
N LEU A 213 5.27 4.24 1.33
CA LEU A 213 5.74 3.24 2.31
C LEU A 213 5.44 1.81 1.85
N GLY A 214 4.26 1.55 1.26
CA GLY A 214 3.91 0.27 0.66
C GLY A 214 4.92 -0.15 -0.40
N GLY A 215 5.26 0.77 -1.32
CA GLY A 215 6.29 0.54 -2.34
C GLY A 215 7.68 0.30 -1.76
N ALA A 216 8.12 1.14 -0.83
CA ALA A 216 9.39 0.97 -0.13
C ALA A 216 9.46 -0.37 0.62
N SER A 217 8.35 -0.83 1.22
CA SER A 217 8.32 -2.14 1.87
C SER A 217 8.52 -3.29 0.88
N MET A 218 8.03 -3.18 -0.37
CA MET A 218 8.30 -4.18 -1.40
C MET A 218 9.78 -4.25 -1.76
N SER A 219 10.42 -3.11 -1.99
CA SER A 219 11.83 -3.08 -2.40
C SER A 219 12.81 -3.35 -1.25
N LEU A 220 12.44 -3.06 0.01
CA LEU A 220 13.33 -3.24 1.18
C LEU A 220 13.14 -4.58 1.90
N ALA A 221 11.94 -5.17 1.85
CA ALA A 221 11.63 -6.37 2.62
C ALA A 221 11.28 -7.58 1.74
N VAL A 222 10.57 -7.39 0.61
CA VAL A 222 10.12 -8.52 -0.22
C VAL A 222 11.19 -8.93 -1.24
N VAL A 223 11.65 -8.00 -2.10
CA VAL A 223 12.51 -8.34 -3.27
C VAL A 223 13.97 -7.90 -3.09
N SER A 224 14.23 -6.88 -2.27
CA SER A 224 15.59 -6.32 -2.00
C SER A 224 16.20 -5.57 -3.16
N SER A 225 15.43 -5.16 -4.14
CA SER A 225 15.83 -4.32 -5.27
C SER A 225 14.59 -3.70 -5.90
N PHE A 226 14.78 -2.67 -6.70
CA PHE A 226 13.70 -2.14 -7.55
C PHE A 226 13.91 -2.65 -8.98
N ARG A 227 12.80 -2.95 -9.63
CA ARG A 227 12.68 -3.15 -11.08
C ARG A 227 11.36 -2.53 -11.54
N ASP A 228 11.25 -2.17 -12.79
CA ASP A 228 10.07 -1.53 -13.38
C ASP A 228 8.77 -2.34 -13.20
N THR A 229 8.88 -3.67 -13.20
CA THR A 229 7.76 -4.60 -13.01
C THR A 229 7.50 -4.97 -11.54
N LEU A 230 8.13 -4.30 -10.56
CA LEU A 230 8.03 -4.69 -9.14
C LEU A 230 6.62 -4.53 -8.60
N VAL A 231 5.98 -3.41 -8.89
CA VAL A 231 4.65 -3.07 -8.35
C VAL A 231 3.55 -3.73 -9.18
N SER A 232 3.59 -3.62 -10.51
CA SER A 232 2.77 -4.37 -11.49
C SER A 232 1.32 -4.67 -11.05
N GLY A 233 0.55 -3.61 -10.78
CA GLY A 233 -0.87 -3.74 -10.43
C GLY A 233 -1.16 -3.91 -8.93
N GLN A 234 -0.16 -3.94 -8.05
CA GLN A 234 -0.37 -4.08 -6.60
C GLN A 234 -1.16 -2.90 -6.01
N GLY A 235 -0.96 -1.68 -6.54
CA GLY A 235 -1.73 -0.50 -6.14
C GLY A 235 -3.21 -0.62 -6.53
N PHE A 236 -3.52 -1.19 -7.69
CA PHE A 236 -4.90 -1.48 -8.11
C PHE A 236 -5.54 -2.60 -7.27
N ILE A 237 -4.77 -3.64 -6.90
CA ILE A 237 -5.23 -4.68 -5.97
C ILE A 237 -5.54 -4.05 -4.61
N ALA A 238 -4.71 -3.14 -4.11
CA ALA A 238 -4.96 -2.43 -2.87
C ALA A 238 -6.19 -1.51 -2.93
N LEU A 239 -6.42 -0.85 -4.07
CA LEU A 239 -7.64 -0.08 -4.33
C LEU A 239 -8.88 -1.00 -4.26
N ALA A 240 -8.84 -2.14 -4.93
CA ALA A 240 -9.91 -3.14 -4.86
C ALA A 240 -10.13 -3.64 -3.42
N ALA A 241 -9.04 -3.90 -2.68
CA ALA A 241 -9.12 -4.32 -1.28
C ALA A 241 -9.80 -3.26 -0.39
N MET A 242 -9.54 -1.98 -0.62
CA MET A 242 -10.20 -0.89 0.07
C MET A 242 -11.71 -0.88 -0.21
N ILE A 243 -12.11 -1.00 -1.48
CA ILE A 243 -13.52 -1.02 -1.90
C ILE A 243 -14.22 -2.23 -1.28
N PHE A 244 -13.64 -3.44 -1.36
CA PHE A 244 -14.19 -4.65 -0.74
C PHE A 244 -14.27 -4.56 0.78
N GLY A 245 -13.33 -3.83 1.37
CA GLY A 245 -13.31 -3.52 2.79
C GLY A 245 -14.34 -2.47 3.23
N GLY A 246 -15.12 -1.91 2.30
CA GLY A 246 -16.15 -0.92 2.59
C GLY A 246 -15.60 0.38 3.13
N TRP A 247 -14.47 0.83 2.61
CA TRP A 247 -13.76 2.04 3.06
C TRP A 247 -13.42 2.05 4.57
N LYS A 248 -13.40 0.86 5.20
CA LYS A 248 -13.05 0.68 6.60
C LYS A 248 -11.64 0.08 6.73
N PRO A 249 -10.78 0.57 7.64
CA PRO A 249 -9.41 0.06 7.79
C PRO A 249 -9.33 -1.45 8.03
N GLN A 250 -10.21 -1.99 8.90
CA GLN A 250 -10.25 -3.42 9.19
C GLN A 250 -10.72 -4.24 7.97
N GLY A 251 -11.76 -3.75 7.27
CA GLY A 251 -12.25 -4.41 6.05
C GLY A 251 -11.18 -4.46 4.96
N ALA A 252 -10.49 -3.34 4.73
CA ALA A 252 -9.37 -3.27 3.80
C ALA A 252 -8.24 -4.23 4.18
N MET A 253 -7.90 -4.34 5.48
CA MET A 253 -6.92 -5.32 5.97
C MET A 253 -7.33 -6.75 5.65
N TYR A 254 -8.57 -7.16 5.92
CA TYR A 254 -9.04 -8.51 5.61
C TYR A 254 -9.00 -8.82 4.11
N ALA A 255 -9.37 -7.85 3.27
CA ALA A 255 -9.26 -8.00 1.83
C ALA A 255 -7.79 -8.10 1.37
N CYS A 256 -6.89 -7.30 1.93
CA CYS A 256 -5.44 -7.40 1.66
C CYS A 256 -4.86 -8.75 2.09
N LEU A 257 -5.30 -9.32 3.22
CA LEU A 257 -4.90 -10.66 3.64
C LEU A 257 -5.38 -11.73 2.66
N LEU A 258 -6.59 -11.60 2.13
CA LEU A 258 -7.11 -12.52 1.12
C LEU A 258 -6.28 -12.45 -0.17
N PHE A 259 -5.99 -11.25 -0.67
CA PHE A 259 -5.17 -11.09 -1.89
C PHE A 259 -3.72 -11.49 -1.66
N GLY A 260 -3.16 -11.18 -0.49
CA GLY A 260 -1.84 -11.66 -0.10
C GLY A 260 -1.79 -13.19 0.01
N ALA A 261 -2.87 -13.84 0.45
CA ALA A 261 -2.96 -15.30 0.47
C ALA A 261 -2.99 -15.89 -0.94
N ALA A 262 -3.72 -15.28 -1.87
CA ALA A 262 -3.72 -15.67 -3.27
C ALA A 262 -2.33 -15.56 -3.90
N GLN A 263 -1.64 -14.45 -3.64
CA GLN A 263 -0.29 -14.23 -4.11
C GLN A 263 0.73 -15.15 -3.44
N GLY A 264 0.59 -15.38 -2.13
CA GLY A 264 1.40 -16.31 -1.36
C GLY A 264 1.27 -17.75 -1.86
N LEU A 265 0.06 -18.17 -2.19
CA LEU A 265 -0.20 -19.48 -2.77
C LEU A 265 0.44 -19.61 -4.16
N SER A 266 0.33 -18.59 -5.01
CA SER A 266 0.97 -18.54 -6.33
C SER A 266 2.49 -18.72 -6.22
N VAL A 267 3.14 -17.97 -5.34
CA VAL A 267 4.59 -18.04 -5.09
C VAL A 267 4.99 -19.40 -4.51
N PHE A 268 4.21 -19.93 -3.57
CA PHE A 268 4.46 -21.25 -2.96
C PHE A 268 4.37 -22.37 -3.98
N LEU A 269 3.33 -22.40 -4.81
CA LEU A 269 3.16 -23.40 -5.87
C LEU A 269 4.29 -23.32 -6.89
N GLY A 270 4.69 -22.11 -7.28
CA GLY A 270 5.83 -21.91 -8.18
C GLY A 270 7.16 -22.42 -7.59
N SER A 271 7.37 -22.27 -6.27
CA SER A 271 8.58 -22.74 -5.60
C SER A 271 8.66 -24.27 -5.45
N LYS A 272 7.54 -24.98 -5.46
CA LYS A 272 7.48 -26.45 -5.35
C LYS A 272 7.69 -27.19 -6.68
N GLY A 273 7.87 -26.46 -7.78
CA GLY A 273 8.12 -27.07 -9.09
C GLY A 273 6.93 -27.84 -9.66
N PHE A 274 5.70 -27.47 -9.28
CA PHE A 274 4.53 -28.01 -9.98
C PHE A 274 4.60 -27.61 -11.45
N ASN A 275 4.34 -28.55 -12.36
CA ASN A 275 4.31 -28.33 -13.81
C ASN A 275 3.08 -27.49 -14.23
N VAL A 276 2.96 -26.30 -13.65
CA VAL A 276 1.94 -25.30 -13.97
C VAL A 276 2.64 -24.12 -14.62
N ASP A 277 2.11 -23.63 -15.73
CA ASP A 277 2.65 -22.46 -16.40
C ASP A 277 2.73 -21.26 -15.43
N PRO A 278 3.90 -20.60 -15.27
CA PRO A 278 4.07 -19.43 -14.40
C PRO A 278 3.07 -18.33 -14.68
N ASN A 279 2.61 -18.16 -15.92
CA ASN A 279 1.60 -17.17 -16.29
C ASN A 279 0.24 -17.50 -15.67
N LEU A 280 -0.15 -18.78 -15.61
CA LEU A 280 -1.39 -19.20 -14.96
C LEU A 280 -1.33 -18.97 -13.44
N LEU A 281 -0.17 -19.20 -12.81
CA LEU A 281 0.02 -18.92 -11.39
C LEU A 281 -0.07 -17.41 -11.09
N SER A 282 0.46 -16.57 -11.96
CA SER A 282 0.40 -15.11 -11.80
C SER A 282 -1.00 -14.53 -12.03
N MET A 283 -1.90 -15.25 -12.72
CA MET A 283 -3.31 -14.86 -12.87
C MET A 283 -4.15 -15.12 -11.59
N LEU A 284 -3.71 -16.00 -10.70
CA LEU A 284 -4.46 -16.47 -9.52
C LEU A 284 -4.97 -15.32 -8.64
N PRO A 285 -4.18 -14.30 -8.26
CA PRO A 285 -4.67 -13.16 -7.49
C PRO A 285 -5.79 -12.40 -8.18
N TYR A 286 -5.71 -12.21 -9.49
CA TYR A 286 -6.72 -11.48 -10.28
C TYR A 286 -8.02 -12.26 -10.41
N VAL A 287 -7.94 -13.59 -10.63
CA VAL A 287 -9.11 -14.47 -10.66
C VAL A 287 -9.82 -14.47 -9.31
N ILE A 288 -9.07 -14.58 -8.21
CA ILE A 288 -9.64 -14.52 -6.85
C ILE A 288 -10.30 -13.15 -6.62
N THR A 289 -9.69 -12.04 -7.08
CA THR A 289 -10.27 -10.70 -7.01
C THR A 289 -11.65 -10.65 -7.69
N LEU A 290 -11.78 -11.20 -8.90
CA LEU A 290 -13.05 -11.24 -9.63
C LEU A 290 -14.09 -12.10 -8.90
N LEU A 291 -13.71 -13.26 -8.38
CA LEU A 291 -14.61 -14.15 -7.65
C LEU A 291 -15.13 -13.48 -6.35
N VAL A 292 -14.24 -12.79 -5.62
CA VAL A 292 -14.59 -12.06 -4.41
C VAL A 292 -15.51 -10.87 -4.73
N LEU A 293 -15.25 -10.16 -5.84
CA LEU A 293 -16.10 -9.07 -6.32
C LEU A 293 -17.55 -9.56 -6.51
N VAL A 294 -17.71 -10.68 -7.22
CA VAL A 294 -19.05 -11.23 -7.51
C VAL A 294 -19.75 -11.73 -6.24
N ALA A 295 -19.01 -12.34 -5.31
CA ALA A 295 -19.57 -13.00 -4.14
C ALA A 295 -19.90 -12.04 -2.97
N PHE A 296 -19.10 -11.00 -2.75
CA PHE A 296 -19.11 -10.26 -1.50
C PHE A 296 -19.48 -8.77 -1.63
N VAL A 297 -19.45 -8.16 -2.82
CA VAL A 297 -19.77 -6.73 -2.98
C VAL A 297 -21.29 -6.51 -3.06
N LYS A 298 -21.98 -6.69 -1.94
CA LYS A 298 -23.39 -6.29 -1.80
C LYS A 298 -23.51 -5.21 -0.71
N GLY A 299 -24.10 -4.07 -1.05
CA GLY A 299 -24.49 -3.04 -0.06
C GLY A 299 -23.36 -2.12 0.43
N VAL A 300 -22.20 -2.16 -0.17
CA VAL A 300 -21.09 -1.24 0.16
C VAL A 300 -21.35 0.11 -0.52
N ARG A 301 -21.23 1.21 0.24
CA ARG A 301 -21.43 2.57 -0.26
C ARG A 301 -20.16 3.39 -0.03
N ALA A 302 -19.68 4.03 -1.08
CA ALA A 302 -18.64 5.05 -0.98
C ALA A 302 -19.15 6.28 -0.25
N PRO A 303 -18.28 7.11 0.33
CA PRO A 303 -18.67 8.43 0.84
C PRO A 303 -19.37 9.27 -0.24
N SER A 304 -20.42 10.02 0.13
CA SER A 304 -21.35 10.61 -0.85
C SER A 304 -20.73 11.72 -1.72
N ALA A 305 -19.69 12.40 -1.23
CA ALA A 305 -18.95 13.42 -1.98
C ALA A 305 -17.64 12.91 -2.60
N ASP A 306 -17.40 11.58 -2.54
CA ASP A 306 -16.19 11.00 -3.09
C ASP A 306 -16.14 11.14 -4.62
N GLY A 307 -15.00 11.56 -5.14
CA GLY A 307 -14.79 11.80 -6.57
C GLY A 307 -15.48 13.04 -7.15
N LYS A 308 -16.23 13.80 -6.35
CA LYS A 308 -16.91 15.01 -6.82
C LYS A 308 -16.02 16.22 -6.65
N PRO A 309 -15.80 17.03 -7.72
CA PRO A 309 -15.14 18.31 -7.61
C PRO A 309 -15.85 19.18 -6.57
N TYR A 310 -15.07 19.85 -5.75
CA TYR A 310 -15.60 20.71 -4.70
C TYR A 310 -15.17 22.16 -4.95
N GLU A 311 -16.14 23.03 -5.21
CA GLU A 311 -15.93 24.46 -5.30
C GLU A 311 -16.51 25.13 -4.05
N ARG A 312 -15.73 26.02 -3.46
CA ARG A 312 -16.16 26.79 -2.29
C ARG A 312 -17.28 27.74 -2.72
N SER A 313 -18.41 27.70 -2.02
CA SER A 313 -19.42 28.76 -2.19
C SER A 313 -18.79 30.11 -1.78
N LYS A 314 -18.81 31.07 -2.70
CA LYS A 314 -18.34 32.45 -2.45
C LYS A 314 -19.24 33.14 -1.43
#